data_1901465c3f64052debe4f5116fbfebd3
#
_entry.id   1901465c3f64052debe4f5116fbfebd3
#
_cell.length_a   1.000
_cell.length_b   1.000
_cell.length_c   1.000
_cell.angle_alpha   90.00
_cell.angle_beta   90.00
_cell.angle_gamma   90.00
#
_symmetry.space_group_name_H-M   'P 1'
#
loop_
_entity.id
_entity.type
_entity.pdbx_description
1 polymer ?
#
loop_
_entity_poly.entity_id
_entity_poly.type
_entity_poly.pdbx_seq_one_letter_code
_entity_poly.pdbx_strand_id
1 'polypeptide(L)'
;MSDLHIDLLVADAVCAPDYQAALLDQADRARVSAAPALAMRTDWQVSRFLKQQAKAPVLSLSHSHGAALLAAGAYPLPLGVDIEWLRPRDFAALADLSCSADERQWLAVRGWRAADY
;
A
#
# COMPACT_ATOMS: atom_id res chain seq x y z
N MET A 1 2.81 27.30 14.77
CA MET A 1 2.83 25.83 14.64
C MET A 1 2.57 25.46 13.20
N SER A 2 3.46 24.73 12.60
CA SER A 2 3.28 24.28 11.22
C SER A 2 2.24 23.17 11.16
N ASP A 3 1.41 23.21 10.14
CA ASP A 3 0.44 22.14 9.91
C ASP A 3 1.15 20.82 9.57
N LEU A 4 0.60 19.73 10.10
CA LEU A 4 1.04 18.40 9.74
C LEU A 4 0.60 18.11 8.31
N HIS A 5 1.56 17.79 7.43
CA HIS A 5 1.29 17.51 6.03
C HIS A 5 1.76 16.12 5.67
N ILE A 6 0.86 15.32 5.12
CA ILE A 6 1.13 13.98 4.63
C ILE A 6 0.62 13.88 3.20
N ASP A 7 1.51 13.49 2.28
CA ASP A 7 1.15 13.19 0.90
C ASP A 7 0.76 11.72 0.79
N LEU A 8 -0.37 11.46 0.14
CA LEU A 8 -0.79 10.10 -0.23
C LEU A 8 -0.71 9.97 -1.75
N LEU A 9 0.08 9.00 -2.20
CA LEU A 9 0.27 8.71 -3.62
C LEU A 9 -0.28 7.31 -3.91
N VAL A 10 -1.07 7.20 -4.98
CA VAL A 10 -1.65 5.93 -5.43
C VAL A 10 -1.32 5.74 -6.90
N ALA A 11 -0.96 4.54 -7.29
CA ALA A 11 -0.73 4.19 -8.69
C ALA A 11 -1.15 2.73 -8.94
N ASP A 12 -1.42 2.43 -10.20
CA ASP A 12 -1.77 1.08 -10.65
C ASP A 12 -0.78 0.58 -11.73
N ALA A 13 -1.09 -0.55 -12.34
CA ALA A 13 -0.21 -1.22 -13.30
C ALA A 13 0.15 -0.36 -14.52
N VAL A 14 -0.66 0.67 -14.85
CA VAL A 14 -0.35 1.59 -15.95
C VAL A 14 0.97 2.31 -15.72
N CYS A 15 1.35 2.53 -14.47
CA CYS A 15 2.61 3.20 -14.10
C CYS A 15 3.82 2.27 -14.05
N ALA A 16 3.65 0.95 -14.19
CA ALA A 16 4.76 0.01 -14.09
C ALA A 16 5.88 0.29 -15.11
N PRO A 17 5.60 0.62 -16.39
CA PRO A 17 6.66 0.95 -17.34
C PRO A 17 7.48 2.20 -17.00
N ASP A 18 6.95 3.07 -16.15
CA ASP A 18 7.62 4.30 -15.74
C ASP A 18 8.59 4.11 -14.57
N TYR A 19 8.62 2.91 -14.01
CA TYR A 19 9.62 2.51 -13.02
C TYR A 19 11.02 2.55 -13.62
N GLN A 20 11.96 3.13 -12.88
CA GLN A 20 13.34 3.27 -13.33
C GLN A 20 14.29 2.48 -12.42
N ALA A 21 14.83 1.37 -12.92
CA ALA A 21 15.77 0.53 -12.18
C ALA A 21 17.02 1.30 -11.71
N ALA A 22 17.46 2.28 -12.49
CA ALA A 22 18.62 3.09 -12.16
C ALA A 22 18.41 4.00 -10.94
N LEU A 23 17.16 4.29 -10.56
CA LEU A 23 16.82 5.15 -9.44
C LEU A 23 16.54 4.39 -8.14
N LEU A 24 16.71 3.07 -8.12
CA LEU A 24 16.52 2.28 -6.90
C LEU A 24 17.51 2.73 -5.84
N ASP A 25 17.04 2.81 -4.59
CA ASP A 25 17.91 3.07 -3.46
C ASP A 25 18.77 1.83 -3.13
N GLN A 26 19.72 1.99 -2.21
CA GLN A 26 20.66 0.93 -1.87
C GLN A 26 19.95 -0.31 -1.31
N ALA A 27 18.93 -0.12 -0.47
CA ALA A 27 18.18 -1.23 0.13
C ALA A 27 17.41 -2.02 -0.93
N ASP A 28 16.77 -1.33 -1.87
CA ASP A 28 16.02 -1.98 -2.95
C ASP A 28 16.96 -2.68 -3.94
N ARG A 29 18.10 -2.10 -4.25
CA ARG A 29 19.12 -2.76 -5.07
C ARG A 29 19.62 -4.06 -4.43
N ALA A 30 19.81 -4.05 -3.12
CA ALA A 30 20.21 -5.24 -2.38
C ALA A 30 19.12 -6.32 -2.44
N ARG A 31 17.83 -5.94 -2.33
CA ARG A 31 16.72 -6.88 -2.45
C ARG A 31 16.65 -7.52 -3.83
N VAL A 32 16.82 -6.73 -4.88
CA VAL A 32 16.82 -7.24 -6.26
C VAL A 32 18.03 -8.15 -6.51
N SER A 33 19.19 -7.82 -5.97
CA SER A 33 20.38 -8.69 -6.06
C SER A 33 20.14 -10.04 -5.41
N ALA A 34 19.47 -10.07 -4.26
CA ALA A 34 19.16 -11.30 -3.54
C ALA A 34 18.02 -12.09 -4.19
N ALA A 35 17.07 -11.42 -4.83
CA ALA A 35 15.90 -12.02 -5.46
C ALA A 35 15.56 -11.30 -6.76
N PRO A 36 16.25 -11.60 -7.87
CA PRO A 36 16.07 -10.87 -9.14
C PRO A 36 14.63 -10.90 -9.69
N ALA A 37 13.87 -11.96 -9.42
CA ALA A 37 12.48 -12.05 -9.84
C ALA A 37 11.59 -10.95 -9.25
N LEU A 38 11.99 -10.32 -8.15
CA LEU A 38 11.26 -9.24 -7.53
C LEU A 38 11.06 -8.06 -8.50
N ALA A 39 12.09 -7.72 -9.26
CA ALA A 39 12.04 -6.63 -10.24
C ALA A 39 11.09 -6.90 -11.42
N MET A 40 10.62 -8.14 -11.59
CA MET A 40 9.69 -8.54 -12.64
C MET A 40 8.23 -8.42 -12.17
N ARG A 41 7.97 -8.21 -10.90
CA ARG A 41 6.61 -8.12 -10.36
C ARG A 41 6.04 -6.74 -10.58
N THR A 42 4.85 -6.69 -11.18
CA THR A 42 4.18 -5.42 -11.51
C THR A 42 3.90 -4.58 -10.27
N ASP A 43 3.37 -5.16 -9.21
CA ASP A 43 3.06 -4.41 -7.99
C ASP A 43 4.31 -3.85 -7.34
N TRP A 44 5.42 -4.58 -7.38
CA TRP A 44 6.70 -4.07 -6.87
C TRP A 44 7.21 -2.90 -7.70
N GLN A 45 7.16 -2.99 -9.03
CA GLN A 45 7.55 -1.91 -9.93
C GLN A 45 6.73 -0.65 -9.68
N VAL A 46 5.41 -0.78 -9.56
CA VAL A 46 4.51 0.35 -9.24
C VAL A 46 4.86 0.97 -7.90
N SER A 47 5.14 0.16 -6.88
CA SER A 47 5.53 0.66 -5.57
C SER A 47 6.83 1.47 -5.62
N ARG A 48 7.80 1.02 -6.39
CA ARG A 48 9.09 1.73 -6.54
C ARG A 48 8.97 2.96 -7.41
N PHE A 49 8.09 2.94 -8.41
CA PHE A 49 7.71 4.14 -9.14
C PHE A 49 7.17 5.22 -8.18
N LEU A 50 6.27 4.87 -7.27
CA LEU A 50 5.77 5.82 -6.27
C LEU A 50 6.87 6.37 -5.38
N LYS A 51 7.79 5.54 -4.90
CA LYS A 51 8.95 6.00 -4.14
C LYS A 51 9.78 7.03 -4.93
N GLN A 52 9.93 6.82 -6.21
CA GLN A 52 10.71 7.69 -7.10
C GLN A 52 9.98 9.03 -7.35
N GLN A 53 8.66 9.07 -7.21
CA GLN A 53 7.85 10.28 -7.33
C GLN A 53 7.72 11.06 -6.02
N ALA A 54 7.97 10.44 -4.89
CA ALA A 54 7.80 11.07 -3.59
C ALA A 54 8.79 12.24 -3.41
N LYS A 55 8.26 13.38 -2.97
CA LYS A 55 9.05 14.59 -2.72
C LYS A 55 9.40 14.79 -1.25
N ALA A 56 8.92 13.92 -0.39
CA ALA A 56 9.17 13.90 1.04
C ALA A 56 9.56 12.48 1.45
N PRO A 57 10.14 12.29 2.65
CA PRO A 57 10.49 10.95 3.15
C PRO A 57 9.30 10.00 3.17
N VAL A 58 9.53 8.76 2.76
CA VAL A 58 8.50 7.72 2.78
C VAL A 58 8.23 7.30 4.22
N LEU A 59 6.96 7.39 4.64
CA LEU A 59 6.51 6.96 5.96
C LEU A 59 6.00 5.52 5.95
N SER A 60 5.28 5.15 4.91
CA SER A 60 4.72 3.81 4.76
C SER A 60 4.39 3.52 3.30
N LEU A 61 4.47 2.26 2.91
CA LEU A 61 4.25 1.83 1.54
C LEU A 61 3.60 0.44 1.55
N SER A 62 2.53 0.28 0.77
CA SER A 62 1.86 -1.00 0.56
C SER A 62 1.63 -1.23 -0.92
N HIS A 63 1.68 -2.49 -1.37
CA HIS A 63 1.36 -2.84 -2.75
C HIS A 63 0.70 -4.21 -2.82
N SER A 64 -0.22 -4.35 -3.76
CA SER A 64 -0.97 -5.58 -3.98
C SER A 64 -1.67 -5.54 -5.34
N HIS A 65 -1.73 -6.66 -6.05
CA HIS A 65 -2.48 -6.83 -7.29
C HIS A 65 -2.23 -5.72 -8.33
N GLY A 66 -0.97 -5.38 -8.54
CA GLY A 66 -0.57 -4.38 -9.53
C GLY A 66 -0.77 -2.92 -9.13
N ALA A 67 -1.18 -2.66 -7.89
CA ALA A 67 -1.36 -1.31 -7.38
C ALA A 67 -0.46 -1.04 -6.17
N ALA A 68 -0.24 0.23 -5.86
CA ALA A 68 0.54 0.65 -4.70
C ALA A 68 -0.03 1.91 -4.07
N LEU A 69 0.17 2.04 -2.76
CA LEU A 69 -0.20 3.21 -1.96
C LEU A 69 1.01 3.61 -1.13
N LEU A 70 1.35 4.89 -1.15
CA LEU A 70 2.49 5.44 -0.42
C LEU A 70 2.06 6.66 0.39
N ALA A 71 2.51 6.72 1.65
CA ALA A 71 2.42 7.93 2.47
C ALA A 71 3.81 8.51 2.66
N ALA A 72 3.94 9.81 2.45
CA ALA A 72 5.20 10.55 2.61
C ALA A 72 4.98 11.82 3.43
N GLY A 73 5.96 12.21 4.21
CA GLY A 73 5.87 13.40 5.04
C GLY A 73 7.22 13.79 5.61
N ALA A 74 7.33 15.07 6.02
CA ALA A 74 8.57 15.63 6.53
C ALA A 74 8.93 15.15 7.95
N TYR A 75 7.92 14.69 8.72
CA TYR A 75 8.10 14.27 10.10
C TYR A 75 7.91 12.77 10.25
N PRO A 76 8.76 12.08 11.05
CA PRO A 76 8.56 10.66 11.33
C PRO A 76 7.30 10.47 12.18
N LEU A 77 6.31 9.78 11.62
CA LEU A 77 5.04 9.47 12.27
C LEU A 77 4.84 7.96 12.30
N PRO A 78 4.23 7.42 13.37
CA PRO A 78 3.86 6.01 13.42
C PRO A 78 2.61 5.77 12.55
N LEU A 79 2.78 5.86 11.23
CA LEU A 79 1.72 5.77 10.24
C LEU A 79 1.94 4.53 9.38
N GLY A 80 0.88 3.74 9.23
CA GLY A 80 0.84 2.62 8.28
C GLY A 80 -0.23 2.85 7.23
N VAL A 81 0.02 2.40 6.02
CA VAL A 81 -0.96 2.36 4.93
C VAL A 81 -1.10 0.93 4.43
N ASP A 82 -2.28 0.59 3.91
CA ASP A 82 -2.53 -0.71 3.31
C ASP A 82 -3.44 -0.53 2.09
N ILE A 83 -3.20 -1.34 1.07
CA ILE A 83 -4.02 -1.38 -0.14
C ILE A 83 -4.49 -2.80 -0.39
N GLU A 84 -5.79 -2.97 -0.58
CA GLU A 84 -6.41 -4.26 -0.77
C GLU A 84 -7.30 -4.24 -2.01
N TRP A 85 -7.27 -5.35 -2.76
CA TRP A 85 -8.18 -5.56 -3.87
C TRP A 85 -9.56 -5.95 -3.35
N LEU A 86 -10.59 -5.14 -3.67
CA LEU A 86 -11.97 -5.41 -3.30
C LEU A 86 -12.51 -6.55 -4.16
N ARG A 87 -12.64 -7.72 -3.56
CA ARG A 87 -13.17 -8.92 -4.20
C ARG A 87 -14.16 -9.62 -3.26
N PRO A 88 -15.11 -10.41 -3.78
CA PRO A 88 -16.01 -11.19 -2.93
C PRO A 88 -15.22 -12.10 -1.97
N ARG A 89 -15.56 -12.03 -0.68
CA ARG A 89 -14.98 -12.86 0.38
C ARG A 89 -16.07 -13.17 1.39
N ASP A 90 -15.82 -14.19 2.22
CA ASP A 90 -16.64 -14.42 3.41
C ASP A 90 -16.22 -13.42 4.50
N PHE A 91 -16.73 -12.20 4.42
CA PHE A 91 -16.37 -11.15 5.36
C PHE A 91 -16.84 -11.43 6.78
N ALA A 92 -17.95 -12.17 6.94
CA ALA A 92 -18.41 -12.56 8.28
C ALA A 92 -17.38 -13.46 8.97
N ALA A 93 -16.86 -14.47 8.28
CA ALA A 93 -15.83 -15.36 8.82
C ALA A 93 -14.51 -14.61 9.09
N LEU A 94 -14.11 -13.70 8.20
CA LEU A 94 -12.91 -12.90 8.38
C LEU A 94 -13.06 -11.95 9.59
N ALA A 95 -14.24 -11.37 9.78
CA ALA A 95 -14.50 -10.47 10.89
C ALA A 95 -14.45 -11.19 12.25
N ASP A 96 -14.80 -12.48 12.31
CA ASP A 96 -14.65 -13.28 13.53
C ASP A 96 -13.21 -13.35 14.00
N LEU A 97 -12.24 -13.26 13.09
CA LEU A 97 -10.81 -13.31 13.41
C LEU A 97 -10.20 -11.95 13.70
N SER A 98 -10.78 -10.86 13.19
CA SER A 98 -10.12 -9.54 13.17
C SER A 98 -10.93 -8.41 13.76
N CYS A 99 -12.23 -8.58 13.99
CA CYS A 99 -13.12 -7.52 14.44
C CYS A 99 -13.69 -7.80 15.81
N SER A 100 -13.97 -6.72 16.57
CA SER A 100 -14.74 -6.81 17.82
C SER A 100 -16.19 -7.16 17.55
N ALA A 101 -16.94 -7.50 18.63
CA ALA A 101 -18.38 -7.81 18.51
C ALA A 101 -19.17 -6.61 17.97
N ASP A 102 -18.85 -5.40 18.41
CA ASP A 102 -19.52 -4.18 17.94
C ASP A 102 -19.23 -3.91 16.47
N GLU A 103 -17.99 -4.08 16.04
CA GLU A 103 -17.60 -3.94 14.64
C GLU A 103 -18.30 -4.96 13.76
N ARG A 104 -18.39 -6.22 14.20
CA ARG A 104 -19.11 -7.28 13.46
C ARG A 104 -20.59 -6.95 13.32
N GLN A 105 -21.23 -6.44 14.37
CA GLN A 105 -22.64 -6.03 14.33
C GLN A 105 -22.83 -4.89 13.34
N TRP A 106 -21.96 -3.91 13.36
CA TRP A 106 -22.00 -2.79 12.41
C TRP A 106 -21.90 -3.29 10.97
N LEU A 107 -20.96 -4.19 10.67
CA LEU A 107 -20.79 -4.80 9.36
C LEU A 107 -22.01 -5.62 8.93
N ALA A 108 -22.59 -6.41 9.83
CA ALA A 108 -23.75 -7.24 9.56
C ALA A 108 -24.97 -6.40 9.19
N VAL A 109 -25.23 -5.30 9.90
CA VAL A 109 -26.33 -4.37 9.60
C VAL A 109 -26.16 -3.77 8.18
N ARG A 110 -24.93 -3.53 7.77
CA ARG A 110 -24.59 -2.97 6.44
C ARG A 110 -24.47 -4.02 5.35
N GLY A 111 -24.70 -5.32 5.64
CA GLY A 111 -24.70 -6.41 4.66
C GLY A 111 -23.32 -6.92 4.28
N TRP A 112 -22.31 -6.77 5.13
CA TRP A 112 -20.96 -7.30 4.91
C TRP A 112 -20.32 -6.81 3.62
N ARG A 113 -20.48 -5.53 3.30
CA ARG A 113 -19.90 -4.97 2.07
C ARG A 113 -18.38 -4.87 2.17
N ALA A 114 -17.68 -5.20 1.08
CA ALA A 114 -16.23 -5.14 1.02
C ALA A 114 -15.68 -3.75 1.40
N ALA A 115 -16.34 -2.68 0.97
CA ALA A 115 -15.93 -1.31 1.26
C ALA A 115 -16.01 -0.95 2.74
N ASP A 116 -16.83 -1.67 3.53
CA ASP A 116 -16.98 -1.43 4.97
C ASP A 116 -16.01 -2.28 5.81
N TYR A 117 -15.61 -3.45 5.29
CA TYR A 117 -14.67 -4.33 5.97
C TYR A 117 -13.26 -3.76 5.99
#